data_3ab3dd3989c4c84b160f44f4df00fa25
#
_entry.id   3ab3dd3989c4c84b160f44f4df00fa25
#
_cell.length_a   1.000
_cell.length_b   1.000
_cell.length_c   1.000
_cell.angle_alpha   90.00
_cell.angle_beta   90.00
_cell.angle_gamma   90.00
#
_symmetry.space_group_name_H-M   'P 1'
#
loop_
_entity.id
_entity.type
_entity.pdbx_description
1 polymer ?
#
loop_
_entity_poly.entity_id
_entity_poly.type
_entity_poly.pdbx_seq_one_letter_code
_entity_poly.pdbx_strand_id
1 'polypeptide(L)'
;MSIRPVKRLVAAKPTVEGAGVHLRRAFGFGNTTDFDPFLLLDDFRNDVPEDYLAGFPWHPHRGIETITYVLAGTVEHGDSMGNHGEIASGDVQWMTAGSGIIHQEMPKGDHAGRMHGFQLWANLPASLKMTSPRYQEVKSGEIPEIKDDGGTHVRVVCGTFWGKSGPVDGIAAEPIYLDVSVPPGRRKTLPVGTTRHAFAYVFAGSGKFCNASEPLAVPTEAVGWLDTTPPVAADNRSLVLFDRGDEVAVQAGDEGIRFLLVSGKPLEEPVAWYGPIVMNTQEQLQQAFKDLEKGTFLKKAR
;
A
#
# COMPACT_ATOMS: atom_id res chain seq x y z
N MET A 1 8.74 -25.08 3.48
CA MET A 1 8.49 -23.65 3.18
C MET A 1 8.79 -23.45 1.72
N SER A 2 7.89 -22.75 1.01
CA SER A 2 7.99 -22.53 -0.43
C SER A 2 8.17 -21.03 -0.70
N ILE A 3 9.09 -20.67 -1.57
CA ILE A 3 9.28 -19.28 -2.01
C ILE A 3 8.11 -18.90 -2.92
N ARG A 4 7.54 -17.72 -2.73
CA ARG A 4 6.50 -17.16 -3.57
C ARG A 4 7.06 -16.83 -4.95
N PRO A 5 6.49 -17.37 -6.04
CA PRO A 5 6.86 -16.94 -7.38
C PRO A 5 6.52 -15.47 -7.62
N VAL A 6 7.32 -14.80 -8.44
CA VAL A 6 6.96 -13.48 -8.98
C VAL A 6 5.92 -13.70 -10.08
N LYS A 7 4.68 -13.28 -9.83
CA LYS A 7 3.59 -13.33 -10.80
C LYS A 7 3.70 -12.22 -11.84
N ARG A 8 4.11 -11.03 -11.39
CA ARG A 8 4.23 -9.85 -12.26
C ARG A 8 5.24 -8.85 -11.68
N LEU A 9 6.02 -8.24 -12.55
CA LEU A 9 6.86 -7.09 -12.27
C LEU A 9 6.44 -5.96 -13.22
N VAL A 10 6.08 -4.80 -12.67
CA VAL A 10 5.66 -3.63 -13.45
C VAL A 10 6.23 -2.35 -12.86
N ALA A 11 6.53 -1.37 -13.71
CA ALA A 11 6.89 -0.04 -13.26
C ALA A 11 5.63 0.78 -12.92
N ALA A 12 5.67 1.56 -11.85
CA ALA A 12 4.62 2.50 -11.52
C ALA A 12 4.48 3.58 -12.58
N LYS A 13 3.23 3.92 -12.95
CA LYS A 13 2.92 4.83 -14.06
C LYS A 13 2.74 6.26 -13.56
N PRO A 14 3.26 7.27 -14.28
CA PRO A 14 2.94 8.67 -14.00
C PRO A 14 1.42 8.88 -14.03
N THR A 15 0.93 9.60 -13.04
CA THR A 15 -0.50 9.90 -12.85
C THR A 15 -0.62 11.29 -12.23
N VAL A 16 -1.70 11.98 -12.51
CA VAL A 16 -2.04 13.26 -11.88
C VAL A 16 -3.36 13.09 -11.14
N GLU A 17 -3.39 13.46 -9.88
CA GLU A 17 -4.55 13.32 -8.99
C GLU A 17 -4.79 14.60 -8.18
N GLY A 18 -5.85 14.62 -7.39
CA GLY A 18 -6.21 15.78 -6.58
C GLY A 18 -6.37 17.05 -7.40
N ALA A 19 -5.82 18.13 -6.94
CA ALA A 19 -5.83 19.45 -7.65
C ALA A 19 -4.62 19.65 -8.58
N GLY A 20 -3.98 18.56 -9.03
CA GLY A 20 -2.82 18.62 -9.92
C GLY A 20 -1.55 18.01 -9.31
N VAL A 21 -1.69 17.09 -8.36
CA VAL A 21 -0.56 16.39 -7.73
C VAL A 21 -0.01 15.33 -8.68
N HIS A 22 1.26 15.48 -9.06
CA HIS A 22 1.98 14.52 -9.88
C HIS A 22 2.53 13.39 -8.98
N LEU A 23 2.12 12.19 -9.27
CA LEU A 23 2.49 10.97 -8.53
C LEU A 23 2.73 9.79 -9.48
N ARG A 24 3.06 8.63 -8.92
CA ARG A 24 3.16 7.39 -9.68
C ARG A 24 2.25 6.34 -9.09
N ARG A 25 1.34 5.83 -9.90
CA ARG A 25 0.41 4.75 -9.53
C ARG A 25 1.02 3.40 -9.81
N ALA A 26 1.20 2.60 -8.77
CA ALA A 26 1.70 1.23 -8.88
C ALA A 26 0.58 0.28 -9.34
N PHE A 27 -0.59 0.38 -8.76
CA PHE A 27 -1.82 -0.30 -9.19
C PHE A 27 -3.06 0.49 -8.77
N GLY A 28 -4.21 0.18 -9.37
CA GLY A 28 -5.48 0.87 -9.09
C GLY A 28 -6.64 0.24 -9.86
N PHE A 29 -7.50 1.07 -10.44
CA PHE A 29 -8.67 0.64 -11.20
C PHE A 29 -8.37 -0.50 -12.18
N GLY A 30 -9.21 -1.56 -12.14
CA GLY A 30 -9.09 -2.72 -13.02
C GLY A 30 -8.18 -3.85 -12.50
N ASN A 31 -7.54 -3.69 -11.35
CA ASN A 31 -6.65 -4.70 -10.76
C ASN A 31 -7.17 -5.26 -9.43
N THR A 32 -8.42 -5.07 -9.09
CA THR A 32 -8.98 -5.39 -7.77
C THR A 32 -8.85 -6.86 -7.38
N THR A 33 -8.91 -7.79 -8.33
CA THR A 33 -8.80 -9.23 -8.06
C THR A 33 -7.36 -9.63 -7.70
N ASP A 34 -6.36 -9.06 -8.37
CA ASP A 34 -4.95 -9.41 -8.18
C ASP A 34 -4.41 -8.90 -6.84
N PHE A 35 -4.94 -7.78 -6.35
CA PHE A 35 -4.46 -7.08 -5.16
C PHE A 35 -5.43 -7.14 -3.98
N ASP A 36 -6.58 -7.81 -4.10
CA ASP A 36 -7.54 -7.96 -3.00
C ASP A 36 -6.81 -8.35 -1.69
N PRO A 37 -6.99 -7.63 -0.59
CA PRO A 37 -7.99 -6.59 -0.31
C PRO A 37 -7.55 -5.15 -0.66
N PHE A 38 -6.43 -4.96 -1.33
CA PHE A 38 -5.93 -3.64 -1.65
C PHE A 38 -6.48 -3.15 -3.00
N LEU A 39 -6.77 -1.86 -3.07
CA LEU A 39 -7.43 -1.24 -4.21
C LEU A 39 -6.50 -0.36 -5.04
N LEU A 40 -5.57 0.34 -4.38
CA LEU A 40 -4.71 1.33 -5.01
C LEU A 40 -3.43 1.50 -4.20
N LEU A 41 -2.31 1.71 -4.91
CA LEU A 41 -1.06 2.20 -4.32
C LEU A 41 -0.50 3.32 -5.18
N ASP A 42 -0.38 4.49 -4.57
CA ASP A 42 0.24 5.68 -5.15
C ASP A 42 1.54 6.03 -4.41
N ASP A 43 2.58 6.30 -5.18
CA ASP A 43 3.86 6.85 -4.75
C ASP A 43 3.87 8.34 -5.12
N PHE A 44 3.63 9.20 -4.13
CA PHE A 44 3.61 10.64 -4.30
C PHE A 44 4.97 11.32 -4.03
N ARG A 45 6.07 10.57 -4.09
CA ARG A 45 7.42 11.12 -3.92
C ARG A 45 7.76 12.06 -5.06
N ASN A 46 7.94 13.33 -4.70
CA ASN A 46 8.26 14.41 -5.61
C ASN A 46 9.18 15.43 -4.91
N ASP A 47 10.12 16.00 -5.66
CA ASP A 47 11.08 17.01 -5.21
C ASP A 47 10.78 18.39 -5.80
N VAL A 48 9.70 18.52 -6.58
CA VAL A 48 9.26 19.75 -7.25
C VAL A 48 8.00 20.25 -6.58
N PRO A 49 8.06 21.31 -5.76
CA PRO A 49 6.92 21.82 -4.99
C PRO A 49 5.68 22.14 -5.85
N GLU A 50 5.85 22.67 -7.03
CA GLU A 50 4.77 23.01 -7.95
C GLU A 50 3.93 21.81 -8.36
N ASP A 51 4.52 20.61 -8.32
CA ASP A 51 3.88 19.36 -8.71
C ASP A 51 3.04 18.71 -7.59
N TYR A 52 3.12 19.21 -6.34
CA TYR A 52 2.38 18.60 -5.23
C TYR A 52 1.65 19.58 -4.31
N LEU A 53 2.04 20.86 -4.25
CA LEU A 53 1.47 21.82 -3.29
C LEU A 53 -0.02 22.08 -3.47
N ALA A 54 -0.58 21.82 -4.65
CA ALA A 54 -2.02 21.95 -4.88
C ALA A 54 -2.85 20.94 -4.03
N GLY A 55 -2.23 19.82 -3.65
CA GLY A 55 -2.77 18.86 -2.70
C GLY A 55 -4.06 18.20 -3.13
N PHE A 56 -4.75 17.67 -2.13
CA PHE A 56 -6.04 17.00 -2.27
C PHE A 56 -7.08 17.78 -1.47
N PRO A 57 -7.73 18.80 -2.09
CA PRO A 57 -8.78 19.58 -1.45
C PRO A 57 -9.96 18.70 -1.01
N TRP A 58 -10.88 19.25 -0.24
CA TRP A 58 -12.01 18.55 0.34
C TRP A 58 -12.67 17.56 -0.61
N HIS A 59 -12.55 16.27 -0.31
CA HIS A 59 -13.09 15.16 -1.10
C HIS A 59 -13.69 14.06 -0.20
N PRO A 60 -14.69 13.32 -0.68
CA PRO A 60 -15.34 12.28 0.10
C PRO A 60 -14.63 10.94 -0.04
N HIS A 61 -14.77 10.07 0.98
CA HIS A 61 -14.50 8.63 0.87
C HIS A 61 -15.62 7.84 1.52
N ARG A 62 -15.94 6.65 0.98
CA ARG A 62 -16.85 5.68 1.59
C ARG A 62 -16.44 4.26 1.23
N GLY A 63 -16.54 3.35 2.22
CA GLY A 63 -16.37 1.91 2.02
C GLY A 63 -14.95 1.42 1.91
N ILE A 64 -13.97 2.24 2.23
CA ILE A 64 -12.53 1.92 2.17
C ILE A 64 -11.80 2.39 3.43
N GLU A 65 -10.55 1.99 3.50
CA GLU A 65 -9.53 2.56 4.36
C GLU A 65 -8.44 3.20 3.50
N THR A 66 -7.91 4.34 3.93
CA THR A 66 -6.76 5.00 3.29
C THR A 66 -5.59 5.05 4.25
N ILE A 67 -4.41 4.73 3.75
CA ILE A 67 -3.18 4.66 4.55
C ILE A 67 -2.16 5.59 3.92
N THR A 68 -1.84 6.65 4.63
CA THR A 68 -0.81 7.64 4.25
C THR A 68 0.44 7.37 5.05
N TYR A 69 1.55 7.05 4.40
CA TYR A 69 2.87 6.88 5.01
C TYR A 69 3.83 7.93 4.45
N VAL A 70 4.26 8.87 5.29
CA VAL A 70 5.16 9.96 4.91
C VAL A 70 6.60 9.58 5.19
N LEU A 71 7.50 9.78 4.22
CA LEU A 71 8.95 9.54 4.36
C LEU A 71 9.75 10.84 4.50
N ALA A 72 9.31 11.91 3.83
CA ALA A 72 9.91 13.24 3.90
C ALA A 72 8.85 14.31 3.63
N GLY A 73 8.97 15.45 4.25
CA GLY A 73 7.93 16.49 4.27
C GLY A 73 6.85 16.19 5.29
N THR A 74 5.71 16.85 5.14
CA THR A 74 4.53 16.71 6.00
C THR A 74 3.26 16.78 5.16
N VAL A 75 2.18 16.19 5.67
CA VAL A 75 0.83 16.32 5.11
C VAL A 75 -0.08 16.87 6.18
N GLU A 76 -0.57 18.10 5.99
CA GLU A 76 -1.64 18.64 6.84
C GLU A 76 -2.97 18.02 6.41
N HIS A 77 -3.77 17.58 7.36
CA HIS A 77 -5.08 17.02 7.08
C HIS A 77 -6.17 17.68 7.93
N GLY A 78 -7.39 17.64 7.42
CA GLY A 78 -8.59 18.04 8.14
C GLY A 78 -9.79 17.29 7.62
N ASP A 79 -10.80 17.05 8.46
CA ASP A 79 -11.96 16.26 8.10
C ASP A 79 -13.31 16.84 8.55
N SER A 80 -14.37 16.25 8.06
CA SER A 80 -15.77 16.61 8.36
C SER A 80 -16.23 16.28 9.78
N MET A 81 -15.42 15.60 10.59
CA MET A 81 -15.68 15.32 12.00
C MET A 81 -15.02 16.35 12.94
N GLY A 82 -14.23 17.28 12.37
CA GLY A 82 -13.50 18.30 13.11
C GLY A 82 -12.08 17.88 13.52
N ASN A 83 -11.60 16.72 13.04
CA ASN A 83 -10.21 16.36 13.24
C ASN A 83 -9.32 17.18 12.29
N HIS A 84 -8.15 17.55 12.78
CA HIS A 84 -7.10 18.19 12.01
C HIS A 84 -5.74 17.85 12.63
N GLY A 85 -4.72 17.79 11.81
CA GLY A 85 -3.40 17.42 12.27
C GLY A 85 -2.38 17.46 11.16
N GLU A 86 -1.21 16.91 11.49
CA GLU A 86 -0.08 16.81 10.58
C GLU A 86 0.53 15.40 10.65
N ILE A 87 0.73 14.80 9.48
CA ILE A 87 1.46 13.55 9.31
C ILE A 87 2.89 13.94 8.92
N ALA A 88 3.83 13.79 9.84
CA ALA A 88 5.22 14.16 9.65
C ALA A 88 6.07 13.01 9.07
N SER A 89 7.35 13.31 8.80
CA SER A 89 8.29 12.30 8.29
C SER A 89 8.40 11.08 9.21
N GLY A 90 8.14 9.91 8.65
CA GLY A 90 8.13 8.62 9.33
C GLY A 90 6.79 8.25 9.96
N ASP A 91 5.82 9.17 10.02
CA ASP A 91 4.49 8.93 10.57
C ASP A 91 3.59 8.18 9.57
N VAL A 92 2.57 7.52 10.11
CA VAL A 92 1.51 6.85 9.35
C VAL A 92 0.16 7.33 9.85
N GLN A 93 -0.76 7.62 8.93
CA GLN A 93 -2.17 7.79 9.24
C GLN A 93 -2.96 6.67 8.57
N TRP A 94 -3.75 5.94 9.35
CA TRP A 94 -4.70 4.94 8.89
C TRP A 94 -6.11 5.44 9.13
N MET A 95 -6.81 5.81 8.08
CA MET A 95 -8.18 6.30 8.13
C MET A 95 -9.16 5.23 7.64
N THR A 96 -10.08 4.82 8.47
CA THR A 96 -11.25 4.05 8.05
C THR A 96 -12.34 5.03 7.63
N ALA A 97 -12.66 5.12 6.35
CA ALA A 97 -13.72 5.99 5.83
C ALA A 97 -15.12 5.44 6.14
N GLY A 98 -15.27 4.12 6.11
CA GLY A 98 -16.53 3.42 6.49
C GLY A 98 -17.75 4.00 5.82
N SER A 99 -18.72 4.46 6.61
CA SER A 99 -20.02 5.01 6.14
C SER A 99 -19.92 6.36 5.42
N GLY A 100 -18.77 7.00 5.49
CA GLY A 100 -18.49 8.24 4.76
C GLY A 100 -17.77 9.27 5.60
N ILE A 101 -16.76 9.86 5.01
CA ILE A 101 -15.98 11.00 5.52
C ILE A 101 -15.71 11.95 4.36
N ILE A 102 -15.55 13.23 4.67
CA ILE A 102 -15.04 14.23 3.74
C ILE A 102 -13.80 14.81 4.39
N HIS A 103 -12.66 14.78 3.69
CA HIS A 103 -11.41 15.28 4.21
C HIS A 103 -10.58 16.00 3.15
N GLN A 104 -9.52 16.63 3.57
CA GLN A 104 -8.49 17.20 2.73
C GLN A 104 -7.11 16.76 3.20
N GLU A 105 -6.16 16.68 2.28
CA GLU A 105 -4.75 16.39 2.53
C GLU A 105 -3.90 17.40 1.77
N MET A 106 -3.13 18.20 2.51
CA MET A 106 -2.34 19.32 1.96
C MET A 106 -0.85 19.05 2.21
N PRO A 107 -0.12 18.56 1.21
CA PRO A 107 1.30 18.25 1.34
C PRO A 107 2.15 19.52 1.46
N LYS A 108 3.20 19.42 2.29
CA LYS A 108 4.24 20.43 2.45
C LYS A 108 5.60 19.75 2.36
N GLY A 109 6.45 20.22 1.45
CA GLY A 109 7.82 19.74 1.35
C GLY A 109 8.64 20.06 2.58
N ASP A 110 9.70 19.28 2.79
CA ASP A 110 10.73 19.63 3.75
C ASP A 110 11.55 20.86 3.27
N HIS A 111 12.56 21.25 4.03
CA HIS A 111 13.41 22.40 3.70
C HIS A 111 14.17 22.25 2.37
N ALA A 112 14.26 21.02 1.80
CA ALA A 112 14.84 20.74 0.49
C ALA A 112 13.77 20.63 -0.61
N GLY A 113 12.49 20.90 -0.29
CA GLY A 113 11.37 20.78 -1.22
C GLY A 113 10.89 19.34 -1.44
N ARG A 114 11.34 18.37 -0.65
CA ARG A 114 10.96 16.97 -0.83
C ARG A 114 9.63 16.67 -0.13
N MET A 115 8.69 16.12 -0.87
CA MET A 115 7.47 15.52 -0.37
C MET A 115 7.43 14.07 -0.78
N HIS A 116 7.79 13.16 0.14
CA HIS A 116 7.93 11.74 -0.15
C HIS A 116 6.98 10.91 0.71
N GLY A 117 6.23 10.02 0.09
CA GLY A 117 5.36 9.12 0.80
C GLY A 117 4.51 8.26 -0.13
N PHE A 118 3.62 7.49 0.50
CA PHE A 118 2.75 6.53 -0.17
C PHE A 118 1.32 6.66 0.33
N GLN A 119 0.39 6.48 -0.61
CA GLN A 119 -1.04 6.31 -0.32
C GLN A 119 -1.46 4.91 -0.73
N LEU A 120 -1.87 4.10 0.23
CA LEU A 120 -2.44 2.76 -0.01
C LEU A 120 -3.94 2.80 0.33
N TRP A 121 -4.78 2.23 -0.52
CA TRP A 121 -6.18 2.00 -0.21
C TRP A 121 -6.43 0.52 0.05
N ALA A 122 -7.11 0.23 1.17
CA ALA A 122 -7.60 -1.09 1.50
C ALA A 122 -9.12 -1.12 1.46
N ASN A 123 -9.67 -2.21 0.94
CA ASN A 123 -11.11 -2.40 0.86
C ASN A 123 -11.68 -2.86 2.21
N LEU A 124 -12.88 -2.42 2.52
CA LEU A 124 -13.65 -2.95 3.63
C LEU A 124 -14.59 -4.06 3.15
N PRO A 125 -14.75 -5.15 3.90
CA PRO A 125 -15.76 -6.16 3.60
C PRO A 125 -17.17 -5.56 3.66
N ALA A 126 -18.12 -6.19 2.99
CA ALA A 126 -19.53 -5.74 2.92
C ALA A 126 -20.13 -5.42 4.29
N SER A 127 -19.81 -6.24 5.29
CA SER A 127 -20.29 -6.08 6.66
C SER A 127 -19.78 -4.82 7.37
N LEU A 128 -18.65 -4.25 6.92
CA LEU A 128 -17.99 -3.09 7.50
C LEU A 128 -18.01 -1.83 6.61
N LYS A 129 -18.55 -1.91 5.39
CA LYS A 129 -18.64 -0.77 4.47
C LYS A 129 -19.31 0.45 5.08
N MET A 130 -20.25 0.24 5.98
CA MET A 130 -21.00 1.30 6.63
C MET A 130 -20.65 1.48 8.12
N THR A 131 -19.47 1.01 8.55
CA THR A 131 -18.97 1.26 9.90
C THR A 131 -18.69 2.75 10.13
N SER A 132 -18.61 3.16 11.38
CA SER A 132 -18.27 4.57 11.72
C SER A 132 -16.83 4.88 11.26
N PRO A 133 -16.61 6.09 10.71
CA PRO A 133 -15.25 6.54 10.39
C PRO A 133 -14.39 6.61 11.64
N ARG A 134 -13.08 6.32 11.48
CA ARG A 134 -12.09 6.45 12.54
C ARG A 134 -10.70 6.71 11.97
N TYR A 135 -9.82 7.26 12.81
CA TYR A 135 -8.39 7.43 12.53
C TYR A 135 -7.54 6.66 13.53
N GLN A 136 -6.40 6.19 13.05
CA GLN A 136 -5.26 5.78 13.86
C GLN A 136 -4.05 6.56 13.37
N GLU A 137 -3.63 7.54 14.14
CA GLU A 137 -2.43 8.33 13.87
C GLU A 137 -1.27 7.69 14.61
N VAL A 138 -0.26 7.29 13.88
CA VAL A 138 0.90 6.59 14.40
C VAL A 138 2.14 7.44 14.16
N LYS A 139 2.75 7.88 15.23
CA LYS A 139 4.00 8.63 15.14
C LYS A 139 5.18 7.71 14.86
N SER A 140 6.17 8.21 14.14
CA SER A 140 7.35 7.46 13.71
C SER A 140 8.00 6.64 14.83
N GLY A 141 8.09 7.23 16.03
CA GLY A 141 8.69 6.57 17.20
C GLY A 141 7.85 5.44 17.81
N GLU A 142 6.58 5.29 17.43
CA GLU A 142 5.70 4.22 17.87
C GLU A 142 5.77 2.99 16.98
N ILE A 143 6.36 3.11 15.77
CA ILE A 143 6.50 2.02 14.83
C ILE A 143 7.67 1.15 15.23
N PRO A 144 7.46 -0.12 15.62
CA PRO A 144 8.54 -1.02 16.00
C PRO A 144 9.52 -1.25 14.85
N GLU A 145 10.80 -1.17 15.18
CA GLU A 145 11.89 -1.45 14.28
C GLU A 145 12.61 -2.73 14.71
N ILE A 146 12.92 -3.58 13.75
CA ILE A 146 13.65 -4.83 13.94
C ILE A 146 14.86 -4.82 13.03
N LYS A 147 16.00 -5.16 13.59
CA LYS A 147 17.23 -5.35 12.82
C LYS A 147 17.75 -6.75 13.09
N ASP A 148 18.00 -7.51 12.03
CA ASP A 148 18.60 -8.83 12.15
C ASP A 148 20.14 -8.79 12.12
N ASP A 149 20.78 -9.92 12.38
CA ASP A 149 22.25 -10.05 12.38
C ASP A 149 22.85 -9.81 10.98
N GLY A 150 22.07 -9.95 9.92
CA GLY A 150 22.47 -9.68 8.54
C GLY A 150 22.38 -8.21 8.16
N GLY A 151 21.86 -7.36 9.06
CA GLY A 151 21.65 -5.93 8.85
C GLY A 151 20.35 -5.59 8.13
N THR A 152 19.47 -6.57 7.87
CA THR A 152 18.12 -6.30 7.36
C THR A 152 17.35 -5.53 8.41
N HIS A 153 16.76 -4.42 8.02
CA HIS A 153 15.97 -3.54 8.88
C HIS A 153 14.51 -3.55 8.43
N VAL A 154 13.59 -3.71 9.38
CA VAL A 154 12.15 -3.78 9.13
C VAL A 154 11.42 -2.85 10.10
N ARG A 155 10.62 -1.93 9.58
CA ARG A 155 9.63 -1.17 10.34
C ARG A 155 8.28 -1.86 10.19
N VAL A 156 7.64 -2.21 11.30
CA VAL A 156 6.36 -2.93 11.31
C VAL A 156 5.23 -1.92 11.53
N VAL A 157 4.63 -1.46 10.43
CA VAL A 157 3.54 -0.47 10.48
C VAL A 157 2.24 -1.12 10.94
N CYS A 158 1.92 -2.27 10.39
CA CYS A 158 0.70 -3.02 10.72
C CYS A 158 0.95 -4.53 10.67
N GLY A 159 0.23 -5.28 11.50
CA GLY A 159 0.35 -6.72 11.63
C GLY A 159 1.51 -7.15 12.54
N THR A 160 1.80 -8.44 12.55
CA THR A 160 2.88 -9.03 13.38
C THR A 160 3.97 -9.62 12.49
N PHE A 161 5.21 -9.21 12.74
CA PHE A 161 6.37 -9.70 12.00
C PHE A 161 7.56 -9.92 12.95
N TRP A 162 8.25 -11.05 12.84
CA TRP A 162 9.36 -11.48 13.72
C TRP A 162 9.11 -11.20 15.21
N GLY A 163 7.89 -11.49 15.67
CA GLY A 163 7.50 -11.34 17.09
C GLY A 163 7.25 -9.90 17.55
N LYS A 164 7.24 -8.92 16.67
CA LYS A 164 6.82 -7.55 16.95
C LYS A 164 5.52 -7.24 16.22
N SER A 165 4.63 -6.55 16.90
CA SER A 165 3.35 -6.10 16.34
C SER A 165 3.40 -4.61 16.08
N GLY A 166 2.96 -4.20 14.90
CA GLY A 166 2.76 -2.80 14.57
C GLY A 166 1.63 -2.17 15.38
N PRO A 167 1.62 -0.85 15.52
CA PRO A 167 0.66 -0.13 16.36
C PRO A 167 -0.76 -0.07 15.79
N VAL A 168 -0.92 -0.24 14.48
CA VAL A 168 -2.24 -0.22 13.82
C VAL A 168 -2.96 -1.53 14.07
N ASP A 169 -4.19 -1.46 14.59
CA ASP A 169 -5.00 -2.62 14.96
C ASP A 169 -6.44 -2.57 14.43
N GLY A 170 -7.17 -3.67 14.62
CA GLY A 170 -8.58 -3.77 14.30
C GLY A 170 -8.92 -3.58 12.82
N ILE A 171 -8.00 -3.94 11.92
CA ILE A 171 -8.17 -3.84 10.47
C ILE A 171 -8.75 -5.13 9.91
N ALA A 172 -9.85 -5.01 9.17
CA ALA A 172 -10.65 -6.16 8.72
C ALA A 172 -9.90 -7.15 7.82
N ALA A 173 -9.00 -6.67 6.98
CA ALA A 173 -8.23 -7.48 6.04
C ALA A 173 -6.98 -8.12 6.67
N GLU A 174 -6.77 -7.95 7.97
CA GLU A 174 -5.60 -8.42 8.71
C GLU A 174 -4.28 -8.10 7.97
N PRO A 175 -4.04 -6.85 7.54
CA PRO A 175 -2.89 -6.55 6.71
C PRO A 175 -1.58 -6.71 7.48
N ILE A 176 -0.52 -7.05 6.75
CA ILE A 176 0.85 -6.85 7.17
C ILE A 176 1.40 -5.74 6.27
N TYR A 177 1.89 -4.66 6.87
CA TYR A 177 2.48 -3.54 6.17
C TYR A 177 3.86 -3.26 6.76
N LEU A 178 4.90 -3.54 5.98
CA LEU A 178 6.30 -3.44 6.39
C LEU A 178 7.06 -2.49 5.46
N ASP A 179 7.97 -1.71 6.04
CA ASP A 179 9.04 -1.01 5.32
C ASP A 179 10.34 -1.78 5.57
N VAL A 180 10.89 -2.37 4.52
CA VAL A 180 11.99 -3.33 4.59
C VAL A 180 13.20 -2.78 3.86
N SER A 181 14.34 -2.76 4.54
CA SER A 181 15.66 -2.46 3.95
C SER A 181 16.57 -3.66 4.04
N VAL A 182 17.12 -4.11 2.92
CA VAL A 182 18.12 -5.18 2.84
C VAL A 182 19.44 -4.60 2.37
N PRO A 183 20.53 -4.80 3.13
CA PRO A 183 21.83 -4.22 2.79
C PRO A 183 22.40 -4.72 1.45
N PRO A 184 23.37 -3.98 0.88
CA PRO A 184 24.04 -4.34 -0.37
C PRO A 184 24.48 -5.80 -0.44
N GLY A 185 24.17 -6.45 -1.56
CA GLY A 185 24.57 -7.83 -1.87
C GLY A 185 24.02 -8.90 -0.94
N ARG A 186 23.14 -8.55 0.01
CA ARG A 186 22.56 -9.53 0.94
C ARG A 186 21.31 -10.18 0.36
N ARG A 187 21.14 -11.46 0.69
CA ARG A 187 19.90 -12.20 0.43
C ARG A 187 19.09 -12.26 1.72
N LYS A 188 17.77 -12.05 1.59
CA LYS A 188 16.85 -12.16 2.71
C LYS A 188 15.58 -12.89 2.30
N THR A 189 15.10 -13.72 3.23
CA THR A 189 13.80 -14.40 3.12
C THR A 189 12.88 -13.84 4.20
N LEU A 190 11.66 -13.48 3.80
CA LEU A 190 10.66 -12.83 4.62
C LEU A 190 9.38 -13.69 4.64
N PRO A 191 8.91 -14.13 5.80
CA PRO A 191 7.70 -14.97 5.88
C PRO A 191 6.46 -14.18 5.48
N VAL A 192 5.59 -14.81 4.69
CA VAL A 192 4.28 -14.27 4.29
C VAL A 192 3.28 -15.43 4.26
N GLY A 193 2.18 -15.31 5.00
CA GLY A 193 1.18 -16.38 5.05
C GLY A 193 0.66 -16.80 3.69
N THR A 194 0.57 -18.10 3.43
CA THR A 194 0.21 -18.71 2.12
C THR A 194 -1.14 -18.28 1.57
N THR A 195 -2.10 -18.01 2.45
CA THR A 195 -3.48 -17.61 2.09
C THR A 195 -3.63 -16.13 1.80
N ARG A 196 -2.55 -15.35 1.93
CA ARG A 196 -2.56 -13.91 1.74
C ARG A 196 -2.15 -13.53 0.32
N HIS A 197 -2.77 -12.51 -0.25
CA HIS A 197 -2.18 -11.81 -1.38
C HIS A 197 -1.01 -10.96 -0.90
N ALA A 198 0.04 -10.87 -1.69
CA ALA A 198 1.24 -10.13 -1.31
C ALA A 198 1.88 -9.43 -2.50
N PHE A 199 2.42 -8.25 -2.23
CA PHE A 199 3.24 -7.51 -3.19
C PHE A 199 4.38 -6.78 -2.49
N ALA A 200 5.42 -6.46 -3.25
CA ALA A 200 6.46 -5.54 -2.84
C ALA A 200 6.46 -4.30 -3.75
N TYR A 201 6.69 -3.13 -3.18
CA TYR A 201 6.91 -1.90 -3.93
C TYR A 201 8.29 -1.34 -3.62
N VAL A 202 9.20 -1.40 -4.58
CA VAL A 202 10.59 -0.95 -4.42
C VAL A 202 10.64 0.58 -4.54
N PHE A 203 11.24 1.24 -3.56
CA PHE A 203 11.33 2.69 -3.55
C PHE A 203 12.75 3.24 -3.31
N ALA A 204 13.75 2.37 -3.11
CA ALA A 204 15.16 2.76 -3.16
C ALA A 204 16.02 1.54 -3.49
N GLY A 205 17.14 1.78 -4.17
CA GLY A 205 18.05 0.74 -4.62
C GLY A 205 17.42 -0.22 -5.62
N SER A 206 17.91 -1.45 -5.67
CA SER A 206 17.44 -2.48 -6.58
C SER A 206 17.68 -3.89 -6.03
N GLY A 207 17.00 -4.88 -6.58
CA GLY A 207 17.24 -6.28 -6.22
C GLY A 207 16.46 -7.25 -7.11
N LYS A 208 16.74 -8.53 -6.92
CA LYS A 208 16.04 -9.61 -7.60
C LYS A 208 15.17 -10.33 -6.59
N PHE A 209 13.86 -10.34 -6.84
CA PHE A 209 12.96 -11.20 -6.10
C PHE A 209 13.04 -12.60 -6.70
N CYS A 210 13.43 -13.58 -5.87
CA CYS A 210 13.68 -14.93 -6.32
C CYS A 210 12.34 -15.63 -6.60
N ASN A 211 12.24 -16.27 -7.75
CA ASN A 211 11.17 -17.21 -8.03
C ASN A 211 11.27 -18.42 -7.11
N ALA A 212 10.13 -19.12 -6.97
CA ALA A 212 10.01 -20.34 -6.20
C ALA A 212 11.23 -21.22 -6.42
N SER A 213 11.69 -21.85 -5.33
CA SER A 213 12.91 -22.64 -5.23
C SER A 213 13.41 -23.05 -6.61
N GLU A 214 14.56 -22.54 -7.03
CA GLU A 214 15.18 -23.09 -8.22
C GLU A 214 15.29 -24.63 -8.06
N PRO A 215 14.28 -25.42 -8.44
CA PRO A 215 14.66 -26.61 -9.10
C PRO A 215 15.07 -26.06 -10.46
N LEU A 216 16.28 -26.25 -10.83
CA LEU A 216 16.66 -26.26 -12.22
C LEU A 216 15.46 -26.84 -12.99
N ALA A 217 14.88 -26.04 -13.88
CA ALA A 217 13.80 -26.52 -14.72
C ALA A 217 14.28 -27.83 -15.34
N VAL A 218 13.69 -28.93 -14.93
CA VAL A 218 13.97 -30.22 -15.56
C VAL A 218 13.24 -30.15 -16.90
N PRO A 219 13.96 -30.09 -18.04
CA PRO A 219 13.34 -30.09 -19.35
C PRO A 219 12.52 -31.39 -19.46
N THR A 220 11.20 -31.27 -19.47
CA THR A 220 10.35 -32.41 -19.83
C THR A 220 10.06 -32.30 -21.33
N GLU A 221 10.17 -33.40 -22.02
CA GLU A 221 9.94 -33.47 -23.50
C GLU A 221 8.55 -32.98 -23.92
N ALA A 222 7.63 -32.79 -23.00
CA ALA A 222 6.23 -32.44 -23.26
C ALA A 222 5.91 -30.96 -23.28
N VAL A 223 6.81 -30.07 -22.81
CA VAL A 223 6.54 -28.65 -22.73
C VAL A 223 7.69 -27.90 -23.38
N GLY A 224 7.41 -27.30 -24.53
CA GLY A 224 8.35 -26.40 -25.15
C GLY A 224 8.85 -25.38 -24.14
N TRP A 225 10.14 -25.11 -24.19
CA TRP A 225 10.92 -24.14 -23.44
C TRP A 225 10.21 -23.53 -22.23
N LEU A 226 10.44 -24.09 -21.05
CA LEU A 226 10.16 -23.37 -19.82
C LEU A 226 10.88 -22.02 -19.92
N ASP A 227 10.14 -20.95 -19.71
CA ASP A 227 10.69 -19.59 -19.67
C ASP A 227 11.69 -19.52 -18.53
N THR A 228 12.96 -19.75 -18.85
CA THR A 228 14.07 -19.61 -17.91
C THR A 228 14.54 -18.16 -17.84
N THR A 229 13.67 -17.21 -18.15
CA THR A 229 13.99 -15.79 -18.05
C THR A 229 14.51 -15.53 -16.65
N PRO A 230 15.77 -15.11 -16.49
CA PRO A 230 16.30 -14.82 -15.17
C PRO A 230 15.41 -13.76 -14.50
N PRO A 231 15.18 -13.85 -13.19
CA PRO A 231 14.33 -12.90 -12.49
C PRO A 231 14.80 -11.47 -12.81
N VAL A 232 13.89 -10.68 -13.38
CA VAL A 232 14.17 -9.30 -13.73
C VAL A 232 14.44 -8.53 -12.46
N ALA A 233 15.51 -7.72 -12.44
CA ALA A 233 15.78 -6.88 -11.29
C ALA A 233 14.65 -5.86 -11.12
N ALA A 234 14.13 -5.76 -9.92
CA ALA A 234 13.22 -4.70 -9.52
C ALA A 234 14.05 -3.51 -9.02
N ASP A 235 13.80 -2.35 -9.56
CA ASP A 235 14.45 -1.10 -9.21
C ASP A 235 13.46 -0.11 -8.58
N ASN A 236 13.92 1.09 -8.30
CA ASN A 236 13.08 2.16 -7.77
C ASN A 236 11.81 2.36 -8.60
N ARG A 237 10.64 2.40 -7.93
CA ARG A 237 9.30 2.51 -8.52
C ARG A 237 8.79 1.26 -9.24
N SER A 238 9.36 0.10 -8.90
CA SER A 238 8.87 -1.20 -9.38
C SER A 238 7.90 -1.83 -8.38
N LEU A 239 6.79 -2.34 -8.90
CA LEU A 239 5.83 -3.18 -8.18
C LEU A 239 6.07 -4.64 -8.54
N VAL A 240 6.22 -5.48 -7.53
CA VAL A 240 6.38 -6.94 -7.65
C VAL A 240 5.16 -7.60 -7.03
N LEU A 241 4.31 -8.20 -7.84
CA LEU A 241 3.19 -9.01 -7.38
C LEU A 241 3.63 -10.46 -7.25
N PHE A 242 3.32 -11.09 -6.11
CA PHE A 242 3.67 -12.48 -5.83
C PHE A 242 2.47 -13.41 -6.00
N ASP A 243 2.75 -14.64 -6.41
CA ASP A 243 1.82 -15.76 -6.31
C ASP A 243 1.89 -16.42 -4.93
N ARG A 244 1.20 -17.52 -4.72
CA ARG A 244 1.12 -18.23 -3.43
C ARG A 244 2.45 -18.86 -3.04
N GLY A 245 2.73 -18.88 -1.75
CA GLY A 245 3.91 -19.46 -1.12
C GLY A 245 4.02 -18.97 0.32
N ASP A 246 5.02 -19.43 1.06
CA ASP A 246 5.21 -19.13 2.48
C ASP A 246 6.17 -17.96 2.72
N GLU A 247 7.02 -17.65 1.73
CA GLU A 247 8.15 -16.74 1.89
C GLU A 247 8.37 -15.90 0.64
N VAL A 248 8.73 -14.64 0.83
CA VAL A 248 9.30 -13.77 -0.20
C VAL A 248 10.82 -13.76 -0.04
N ALA A 249 11.55 -14.13 -1.07
CA ALA A 249 13.01 -14.09 -1.07
C ALA A 249 13.51 -12.97 -1.99
N VAL A 250 14.44 -12.17 -1.51
CA VAL A 250 15.05 -11.06 -2.25
C VAL A 250 16.56 -11.11 -2.14
N GLN A 251 17.23 -10.88 -3.25
CA GLN A 251 18.67 -10.63 -3.36
C GLN A 251 18.86 -9.14 -3.64
N ALA A 252 19.39 -8.40 -2.68
CA ALA A 252 19.68 -6.98 -2.85
C ALA A 252 20.81 -6.75 -3.87
N GLY A 253 20.69 -5.67 -4.61
CA GLY A 253 21.76 -5.20 -5.51
C GLY A 253 22.90 -4.51 -4.77
N ASP A 254 23.81 -3.89 -5.52
CA ASP A 254 25.06 -3.31 -5.00
C ASP A 254 24.86 -2.11 -4.07
N GLU A 255 23.72 -1.42 -4.18
CA GLU A 255 23.34 -0.31 -3.30
C GLU A 255 22.34 -0.71 -2.21
N GLY A 256 22.01 -2.01 -2.12
CA GLY A 256 20.93 -2.50 -1.28
C GLY A 256 19.56 -2.34 -1.96
N ILE A 257 18.53 -2.66 -1.21
CA ILE A 257 17.12 -2.47 -1.66
C ILE A 257 16.27 -2.05 -0.48
N ARG A 258 15.34 -1.10 -0.71
CA ARG A 258 14.29 -0.76 0.24
C ARG A 258 12.93 -0.81 -0.45
N PHE A 259 11.98 -1.47 0.20
CA PHE A 259 10.66 -1.71 -0.38
C PHE A 259 9.58 -1.81 0.70
N LEU A 260 8.37 -1.45 0.33
CA LEU A 260 7.19 -1.85 1.10
C LEU A 260 6.90 -3.32 0.81
N LEU A 261 6.73 -4.14 1.85
CA LEU A 261 6.16 -5.48 1.73
C LEU A 261 4.76 -5.45 2.36
N VAL A 262 3.75 -5.65 1.52
CA VAL A 262 2.36 -5.56 1.93
C VAL A 262 1.67 -6.89 1.62
N SER A 263 0.91 -7.39 2.60
CA SER A 263 0.06 -8.56 2.39
C SER A 263 -1.23 -8.46 3.17
N GLY A 264 -2.31 -9.03 2.64
CA GLY A 264 -3.62 -9.03 3.27
C GLY A 264 -4.43 -10.28 2.95
N LYS A 265 -5.39 -10.59 3.79
CA LYS A 265 -6.35 -11.65 3.54
C LYS A 265 -7.34 -11.17 2.48
N PRO A 266 -7.47 -11.85 1.33
CA PRO A 266 -8.41 -11.44 0.30
C PRO A 266 -9.85 -11.51 0.84
N LEU A 267 -10.67 -10.55 0.45
CA LEU A 267 -12.08 -10.48 0.85
C LEU A 267 -12.93 -11.37 -0.05
N GLU A 268 -12.53 -11.53 -1.31
CA GLU A 268 -13.25 -12.31 -2.33
C GLU A 268 -14.70 -11.84 -2.52
N GLU A 269 -14.93 -10.55 -2.34
CA GLU A 269 -16.23 -9.90 -2.48
C GLU A 269 -16.31 -9.04 -3.75
N PRO A 270 -17.51 -8.83 -4.33
CA PRO A 270 -17.69 -7.93 -5.45
C PRO A 270 -17.25 -6.49 -5.12
N VAL A 271 -16.69 -5.80 -6.10
CA VAL A 271 -16.24 -4.41 -5.99
C VAL A 271 -16.96 -3.54 -7.02
N ALA A 272 -17.75 -2.58 -6.54
CA ALA A 272 -18.33 -1.50 -7.32
C ALA A 272 -17.61 -0.20 -6.97
N TRP A 273 -16.76 0.28 -7.88
CA TRP A 273 -15.83 1.38 -7.62
C TRP A 273 -15.99 2.51 -8.63
N TYR A 274 -16.16 3.73 -8.12
CA TYR A 274 -16.08 4.95 -8.93
C TYR A 274 -15.53 6.12 -8.11
N GLY A 275 -14.45 6.72 -8.59
CA GLY A 275 -13.75 7.80 -7.88
C GLY A 275 -13.33 7.37 -6.45
N PRO A 276 -13.64 8.17 -5.42
CA PRO A 276 -13.22 7.90 -4.05
C PRO A 276 -14.19 7.01 -3.26
N ILE A 277 -15.18 6.39 -3.92
CA ILE A 277 -16.23 5.59 -3.28
C ILE A 277 -16.17 4.16 -3.79
N VAL A 278 -16.12 3.20 -2.87
CA VAL A 278 -16.06 1.77 -3.17
C VAL A 278 -17.09 1.01 -2.35
N MET A 279 -18.02 0.36 -3.06
CA MET A 279 -19.10 -0.44 -2.48
C MET A 279 -19.05 -1.86 -3.04
N ASN A 280 -20.01 -2.71 -2.69
CA ASN A 280 -20.08 -4.07 -3.23
C ASN A 280 -21.00 -4.18 -4.45
N THR A 281 -21.99 -3.29 -4.60
CA THR A 281 -22.91 -3.31 -5.74
C THR A 281 -23.05 -1.93 -6.39
N GLN A 282 -23.49 -1.90 -7.65
CA GLN A 282 -23.75 -0.66 -8.38
C GLN A 282 -24.86 0.17 -7.72
N GLU A 283 -25.88 -0.49 -7.15
CA GLU A 283 -26.99 0.18 -6.46
C GLU A 283 -26.47 0.90 -5.20
N GLN A 284 -25.60 0.26 -4.42
CA GLN A 284 -24.98 0.87 -3.25
C GLN A 284 -24.08 2.04 -3.64
N LEU A 285 -23.34 1.91 -4.74
CA LEU A 285 -22.50 2.98 -5.28
C LEU A 285 -23.36 4.18 -5.72
N GLN A 286 -24.42 3.95 -6.48
CA GLN A 286 -25.38 4.99 -6.88
C GLN A 286 -26.04 5.67 -5.67
N GLN A 287 -26.38 4.88 -4.64
CA GLN A 287 -26.95 5.44 -3.41
C GLN A 287 -25.94 6.36 -2.71
N ALA A 288 -24.65 6.01 -2.69
CA ALA A 288 -23.61 6.86 -2.09
C ALA A 288 -23.51 8.23 -2.79
N PHE A 289 -23.61 8.27 -4.13
CA PHE A 289 -23.63 9.54 -4.88
C PHE A 289 -24.92 10.33 -4.64
N LYS A 290 -26.07 9.67 -4.58
CA LYS A 290 -27.33 10.34 -4.18
C LYS A 290 -27.25 10.93 -2.77
N ASP A 291 -26.57 10.26 -1.86
CA ASP A 291 -26.35 10.77 -0.50
C ASP A 291 -25.49 12.04 -0.53
N LEU A 292 -24.46 12.10 -1.39
CA LEU A 292 -23.63 13.31 -1.60
C LEU A 292 -24.49 14.47 -2.12
N GLU A 293 -25.24 14.24 -3.17
CA GLU A 293 -26.12 15.24 -3.80
C GLU A 293 -27.14 15.82 -2.81
N LYS A 294 -27.68 14.98 -1.93
CA LYS A 294 -28.69 15.36 -0.93
C LYS A 294 -28.13 15.89 0.39
N GLY A 295 -26.80 15.93 0.55
CA GLY A 295 -26.16 16.32 1.80
C GLY A 295 -26.39 15.34 2.97
N THR A 296 -26.69 14.07 2.67
CA THR A 296 -26.92 12.99 3.65
C THR A 296 -25.80 11.96 3.70
N PHE A 297 -24.68 12.28 3.04
CA PHE A 297 -23.51 11.40 2.94
C PHE A 297 -22.86 11.15 4.31
N LEU A 298 -22.64 12.22 5.07
CA LEU A 298 -22.11 12.11 6.43
C LEU A 298 -23.19 11.62 7.36
N LYS A 299 -22.93 10.51 8.05
CA LYS A 299 -23.86 10.00 9.07
C LYS A 299 -23.59 10.74 10.39
N LYS A 300 -24.64 11.29 10.99
CA LYS A 300 -24.53 11.88 12.33
C LYS A 300 -24.07 10.78 13.31
N ALA A 301 -23.07 11.09 14.12
CA ALA A 301 -22.74 10.23 15.26
C ALA A 301 -24.01 10.02 16.10
N ARG A 302 -24.33 8.78 16.37
CA ARG A 302 -25.45 8.42 17.28
C ARG A 302 -25.00 8.50 18.71
#